data_3ff098f6d4ef15e22209baebe9719941
#
_entry.id   3ff098f6d4ef15e22209baebe9719941
#
_cell.length_a   1.000
_cell.length_b   1.000
_cell.length_c   1.000
_cell.angle_alpha   90.00
_cell.angle_beta   90.00
_cell.angle_gamma   90.00
#
_symmetry.space_group_name_H-M   'P 1'
#
loop_
_entity.id
_entity.type
_entity.pdbx_description
1 polymer ?
#
loop_
_entity_poly.entity_id
_entity_poly.type
_entity_poly.pdbx_seq_one_letter_code
_entity_poly.pdbx_strand_id
1 'polypeptide(L)'
;MSFFEDIASALDAEGIESRVNDDVMFVPITSDLEIQFIEIDPLLPAANVYIAAADVDEDDEEFEAVLVSVAFSVDDAVEAVSRHIATDQVVTVLRDLLEGTDERIAELEFAQDELNPHLVVAEVANDSELRVLVETIDGVPSAIVRFLAFDFDEDDLDDIEDEAVAQAWEVDEEDEDLDEADRIALFDNADFDEVPIVEVPAEALELGTYTCLLYTSDA
;
A
#
# COMPACT_ATOMS: atom_id res chain seq x y z
N MET A 1 -6.66 -23.93 -33.10
CA MET A 1 -5.81 -23.30 -32.10
C MET A 1 -6.35 -23.76 -30.75
N SER A 2 -5.48 -24.10 -29.84
CA SER A 2 -5.89 -24.45 -28.47
C SER A 2 -6.19 -23.16 -27.71
N PHE A 3 -6.91 -23.25 -26.58
CA PHE A 3 -7.22 -22.09 -25.75
C PHE A 3 -5.95 -21.36 -25.31
N PHE A 4 -4.90 -22.09 -24.95
CA PHE A 4 -3.61 -21.53 -24.59
C PHE A 4 -2.87 -20.86 -25.76
N GLU A 5 -2.98 -21.36 -26.98
CA GLU A 5 -2.40 -20.68 -28.16
C GLU A 5 -3.07 -19.33 -28.43
N ASP A 6 -4.38 -19.24 -28.20
CA ASP A 6 -5.12 -17.99 -28.36
C ASP A 6 -4.74 -16.98 -27.25
N ILE A 7 -4.60 -17.43 -25.97
CA ILE A 7 -4.12 -16.59 -24.87
C ILE A 7 -2.67 -16.13 -25.15
N ALA A 8 -1.76 -17.05 -25.52
CA ALA A 8 -0.36 -16.71 -25.81
C ALA A 8 -0.26 -15.67 -26.91
N SER A 9 -1.07 -15.80 -27.97
CA SER A 9 -1.08 -14.83 -29.06
C SER A 9 -1.59 -13.45 -28.63
N ALA A 10 -2.56 -13.39 -27.71
CA ALA A 10 -3.09 -12.14 -27.17
C ALA A 10 -2.09 -11.45 -26.25
N LEU A 11 -1.40 -12.21 -25.38
CA LEU A 11 -0.35 -11.71 -24.48
C LEU A 11 0.86 -11.21 -25.29
N ASP A 12 1.29 -11.94 -26.32
CA ASP A 12 2.38 -11.51 -27.22
C ASP A 12 2.08 -10.18 -27.92
N ALA A 13 0.80 -9.97 -28.28
CA ALA A 13 0.36 -8.69 -28.87
C ALA A 13 0.47 -7.50 -27.89
N GLU A 14 0.43 -7.76 -26.59
CA GLU A 14 0.65 -6.78 -25.52
C GLU A 14 2.12 -6.72 -25.06
N GLY A 15 3.00 -7.53 -25.66
CA GLY A 15 4.41 -7.59 -25.31
C GLY A 15 4.71 -8.42 -24.05
N ILE A 16 3.75 -9.25 -23.61
CA ILE A 16 3.89 -10.11 -22.43
C ILE A 16 4.34 -11.50 -22.88
N GLU A 17 5.48 -11.94 -22.36
CA GLU A 17 6.02 -13.26 -22.65
C GLU A 17 5.25 -14.36 -21.94
N SER A 18 5.06 -15.49 -22.62
CA SER A 18 4.44 -16.68 -22.03
C SER A 18 5.07 -17.95 -22.58
N ARG A 19 5.00 -19.03 -21.81
CA ARG A 19 5.48 -20.37 -22.22
C ARG A 19 4.42 -21.41 -21.90
N VAL A 20 4.21 -22.35 -22.80
CA VAL A 20 3.31 -23.49 -22.58
C VAL A 20 4.16 -24.74 -22.44
N ASN A 21 3.92 -25.49 -21.37
CA ASN A 21 4.56 -26.77 -21.12
C ASN A 21 3.47 -27.78 -20.73
N ASP A 22 3.24 -28.78 -21.56
CA ASP A 22 2.14 -29.74 -21.42
C ASP A 22 0.75 -29.05 -21.27
N ASP A 23 0.09 -29.24 -20.15
CA ASP A 23 -1.27 -28.71 -19.88
C ASP A 23 -1.23 -27.43 -19.01
N VAL A 24 -0.06 -26.82 -18.85
CA VAL A 24 0.14 -25.59 -18.05
C VAL A 24 0.77 -24.50 -18.91
N MET A 25 0.21 -23.30 -18.80
CA MET A 25 0.78 -22.10 -19.40
C MET A 25 1.33 -21.21 -18.29
N PHE A 26 2.57 -20.76 -18.46
CA PHE A 26 3.30 -19.94 -17.51
C PHE A 26 3.51 -18.53 -18.07
N VAL A 27 3.25 -17.53 -17.24
CA VAL A 27 3.47 -16.11 -17.55
C VAL A 27 4.32 -15.51 -16.43
N PRO A 28 5.59 -15.21 -16.66
CA PRO A 28 6.45 -14.62 -15.64
C PRO A 28 5.98 -13.17 -15.33
N ILE A 29 5.91 -12.84 -14.04
CA ILE A 29 5.61 -11.49 -13.56
C ILE A 29 6.90 -10.84 -13.07
N THR A 30 7.65 -11.55 -12.22
CA THR A 30 8.98 -11.17 -11.73
C THR A 30 9.94 -12.35 -11.82
N SER A 31 11.17 -12.20 -11.32
CA SER A 31 12.11 -13.31 -11.18
C SER A 31 11.61 -14.41 -10.24
N ASP A 32 10.76 -14.07 -9.28
CA ASP A 32 10.35 -14.94 -8.18
C ASP A 32 8.86 -15.30 -8.22
N LEU A 33 8.10 -14.73 -9.17
CA LEU A 33 6.65 -14.86 -9.23
C LEU A 33 6.17 -15.06 -10.67
N GLU A 34 5.31 -16.05 -10.87
CA GLU A 34 4.67 -16.31 -12.16
C GLU A 34 3.16 -16.60 -12.02
N ILE A 35 2.43 -16.35 -13.10
CA ILE A 35 1.05 -16.81 -13.24
C ILE A 35 1.06 -18.13 -13.99
N GLN A 36 0.31 -19.09 -13.45
CA GLN A 36 0.10 -20.38 -14.08
C GLN A 36 -1.36 -20.55 -14.48
N PHE A 37 -1.61 -20.85 -15.75
CA PHE A 37 -2.93 -21.26 -16.23
C PHE A 37 -2.95 -22.79 -16.35
N ILE A 38 -3.88 -23.41 -15.64
CA ILE A 38 -4.08 -24.87 -15.68
C ILE A 38 -5.43 -25.15 -16.32
N GLU A 39 -5.42 -25.88 -17.42
CA GLU A 39 -6.65 -26.24 -18.15
C GLU A 39 -7.62 -27.02 -17.26
N ILE A 40 -8.90 -26.64 -17.25
CA ILE A 40 -9.93 -27.32 -16.45
C ILE A 40 -10.44 -28.55 -17.19
N ASP A 41 -10.68 -28.42 -18.48
CA ASP A 41 -11.18 -29.49 -19.35
C ASP A 41 -10.77 -29.17 -20.79
N PRO A 42 -10.15 -30.11 -21.54
CA PRO A 42 -9.70 -29.91 -22.92
C PRO A 42 -10.81 -29.51 -23.92
N LEU A 43 -12.08 -29.67 -23.56
CA LEU A 43 -13.23 -29.32 -24.40
C LEU A 43 -13.80 -27.93 -24.08
N LEU A 44 -13.31 -27.29 -23.01
CA LEU A 44 -13.80 -25.99 -22.55
C LEU A 44 -12.69 -24.93 -22.69
N PRO A 45 -13.01 -23.73 -23.18
CA PRO A 45 -12.07 -22.62 -23.15
C PRO A 45 -12.04 -22.02 -21.73
N ALA A 46 -11.52 -22.78 -20.76
CA ALA A 46 -11.48 -22.40 -19.36
C ALA A 46 -10.22 -22.92 -18.66
N ALA A 47 -9.60 -22.04 -17.89
CA ALA A 47 -8.41 -22.36 -17.10
C ALA A 47 -8.48 -21.78 -15.69
N ASN A 48 -8.00 -22.54 -14.72
CA ASN A 48 -7.68 -22.02 -13.40
C ASN A 48 -6.45 -21.12 -13.48
N VAL A 49 -6.48 -20.01 -12.80
CA VAL A 49 -5.40 -19.02 -12.74
C VAL A 49 -4.76 -19.07 -11.35
N TYR A 50 -3.51 -19.46 -11.28
CA TYR A 50 -2.74 -19.50 -10.05
C TYR A 50 -1.63 -18.44 -10.08
N ILE A 51 -1.30 -17.92 -8.90
CA ILE A 51 -0.01 -17.26 -8.66
C ILE A 51 0.87 -18.28 -7.96
N ALA A 52 2.09 -18.46 -8.49
CA ALA A 52 3.05 -19.43 -7.97
C ALA A 52 4.44 -18.82 -7.88
N ALA A 53 5.29 -19.42 -7.05
CA ALA A 53 6.70 -19.13 -7.03
C ALA A 53 7.33 -19.56 -8.35
N ALA A 54 8.08 -18.65 -8.99
CA ALA A 54 8.82 -18.96 -10.20
C ALA A 54 10.06 -19.81 -9.87
N ASP A 55 10.46 -20.67 -10.82
CA ASP A 55 11.67 -21.53 -10.72
C ASP A 55 11.68 -22.52 -9.53
N VAL A 56 10.52 -22.82 -8.94
CA VAL A 56 10.35 -23.85 -7.91
C VAL A 56 9.60 -25.03 -8.51
N ASP A 57 10.14 -26.24 -8.40
CA ASP A 57 9.47 -27.45 -8.87
C ASP A 57 8.23 -27.76 -8.02
N GLU A 58 7.13 -28.20 -8.65
CA GLU A 58 5.87 -28.55 -7.95
C GLU A 58 6.05 -29.64 -6.89
N ASP A 59 7.11 -30.44 -6.98
CA ASP A 59 7.48 -31.49 -6.03
C ASP A 59 8.30 -30.95 -4.84
N ASP A 60 8.67 -29.67 -4.83
CA ASP A 60 9.43 -29.05 -3.75
C ASP A 60 8.51 -28.66 -2.59
N GLU A 61 9.02 -28.81 -1.34
CA GLU A 61 8.28 -28.38 -0.14
C GLU A 61 8.10 -26.86 -0.04
N GLU A 62 8.87 -26.08 -0.81
CA GLU A 62 8.79 -24.62 -0.90
C GLU A 62 7.85 -24.14 -2.01
N PHE A 63 7.28 -25.06 -2.81
CA PHE A 63 6.34 -24.69 -3.86
C PHE A 63 5.01 -24.24 -3.26
N GLU A 64 4.65 -23.00 -3.50
CA GLU A 64 3.37 -22.42 -3.14
C GLU A 64 2.65 -21.91 -4.38
N ALA A 65 1.44 -22.40 -4.61
CA ALA A 65 0.56 -21.91 -5.67
C ALA A 65 -0.81 -21.58 -5.09
N VAL A 66 -1.30 -20.37 -5.36
CA VAL A 66 -2.58 -19.87 -4.87
C VAL A 66 -3.54 -19.64 -6.04
N LEU A 67 -4.71 -20.31 -6.00
CA LEU A 67 -5.76 -20.08 -6.97
C LEU A 67 -6.36 -18.68 -6.76
N VAL A 68 -6.27 -17.82 -7.74
CA VAL A 68 -6.72 -16.42 -7.67
C VAL A 68 -7.96 -16.14 -8.49
N SER A 69 -8.17 -16.86 -9.60
CA SER A 69 -9.34 -16.71 -10.45
C SER A 69 -9.53 -17.90 -11.40
N VAL A 70 -10.57 -17.84 -12.21
CA VAL A 70 -10.81 -18.75 -13.33
C VAL A 70 -11.08 -17.87 -14.56
N ALA A 71 -10.34 -18.14 -15.64
CA ALA A 71 -10.55 -17.50 -16.94
C ALA A 71 -11.47 -18.38 -17.79
N PHE A 72 -12.53 -17.82 -18.37
CA PHE A 72 -13.46 -18.48 -19.28
C PHE A 72 -13.36 -17.96 -20.71
N SER A 73 -12.50 -16.99 -20.94
CA SER A 73 -12.21 -16.40 -22.24
C SER A 73 -10.74 -15.96 -22.33
N VAL A 74 -10.27 -15.67 -23.53
CA VAL A 74 -8.95 -15.08 -23.76
C VAL A 74 -8.86 -13.71 -23.07
N ASP A 75 -9.92 -12.91 -23.18
CA ASP A 75 -9.97 -11.57 -22.57
C ASP A 75 -9.87 -11.65 -21.04
N ASP A 76 -10.57 -12.62 -20.39
CA ASP A 76 -10.46 -12.84 -18.94
C ASP A 76 -9.02 -13.21 -18.53
N ALA A 77 -8.33 -14.02 -19.35
CA ALA A 77 -6.97 -14.43 -19.08
C ALA A 77 -6.00 -13.24 -19.18
N VAL A 78 -6.10 -12.45 -20.24
CA VAL A 78 -5.29 -11.23 -20.44
C VAL A 78 -5.55 -10.22 -19.32
N GLU A 79 -6.82 -9.98 -18.97
CA GLU A 79 -7.18 -9.08 -17.88
C GLU A 79 -6.58 -9.55 -16.53
N ALA A 80 -6.61 -10.88 -16.26
CA ALA A 80 -6.00 -11.42 -15.04
C ALA A 80 -4.49 -11.14 -14.99
N VAL A 81 -3.76 -11.40 -16.08
CA VAL A 81 -2.32 -11.12 -16.17
C VAL A 81 -2.03 -9.63 -15.97
N SER A 82 -2.70 -8.77 -16.73
CA SER A 82 -2.49 -7.31 -16.68
C SER A 82 -2.76 -6.75 -15.27
N ARG A 83 -3.78 -7.26 -14.57
CA ARG A 83 -4.09 -6.87 -13.19
C ARG A 83 -2.98 -7.25 -12.23
N HIS A 84 -2.40 -8.45 -12.36
CA HIS A 84 -1.33 -8.89 -11.47
C HIS A 84 -0.02 -8.17 -11.75
N ILE A 85 0.31 -7.88 -13.00
CA ILE A 85 1.46 -7.04 -13.35
C ILE A 85 1.29 -5.64 -12.75
N ALA A 86 0.12 -5.02 -12.90
CA ALA A 86 -0.15 -3.70 -12.34
C ALA A 86 -0.05 -3.70 -10.80
N THR A 87 -0.54 -4.75 -10.15
CA THR A 87 -0.45 -4.90 -8.69
C THR A 87 1.00 -5.03 -8.24
N ASP A 88 1.81 -5.82 -8.91
CA ASP A 88 3.23 -5.99 -8.61
C ASP A 88 3.98 -4.66 -8.74
N GLN A 89 3.71 -3.89 -9.79
CA GLN A 89 4.30 -2.57 -9.97
C GLN A 89 3.94 -1.61 -8.83
N VAL A 90 2.67 -1.60 -8.38
CA VAL A 90 2.23 -0.79 -7.23
C VAL A 90 2.98 -1.21 -5.96
N VAL A 91 3.05 -2.51 -5.67
CA VAL A 91 3.75 -3.05 -4.50
C VAL A 91 5.24 -2.73 -4.54
N THR A 92 5.87 -2.85 -5.70
CA THR A 92 7.30 -2.54 -5.88
C THR A 92 7.59 -1.07 -5.59
N VAL A 93 6.79 -0.14 -6.13
CA VAL A 93 6.97 1.30 -5.86
C VAL A 93 6.76 1.63 -4.38
N LEU A 94 5.73 1.07 -3.74
CA LEU A 94 5.51 1.27 -2.31
C LEU A 94 6.69 0.76 -1.47
N ARG A 95 7.22 -0.41 -1.81
CA ARG A 95 8.41 -0.98 -1.15
C ARG A 95 9.62 -0.07 -1.33
N ASP A 96 9.89 0.38 -2.55
CA ASP A 96 11.03 1.25 -2.85
C ASP A 96 10.97 2.59 -2.09
N LEU A 97 9.76 3.15 -1.93
CA LEU A 97 9.54 4.35 -1.12
C LEU A 97 9.82 4.08 0.37
N LEU A 98 9.25 2.99 0.91
CA LEU A 98 9.40 2.64 2.34
C LEU A 98 10.84 2.24 2.71
N GLU A 99 11.57 1.62 1.79
CA GLU A 99 12.97 1.22 1.99
C GLU A 99 13.97 2.34 1.66
N GLY A 100 13.53 3.43 1.01
CA GLY A 100 14.40 4.53 0.60
C GLY A 100 15.49 4.09 -0.37
N THR A 101 15.19 3.18 -1.29
CA THR A 101 16.18 2.56 -2.20
C THR A 101 16.80 3.54 -3.19
N ASP A 102 16.10 4.62 -3.56
CA ASP A 102 16.63 5.68 -4.43
C ASP A 102 17.34 6.76 -3.59
N GLU A 103 18.61 7.07 -3.94
CA GLU A 103 19.43 8.06 -3.25
C GLU A 103 18.76 9.46 -3.19
N ARG A 104 17.86 9.78 -4.11
CA ARG A 104 17.16 11.08 -4.16
C ARG A 104 16.11 11.24 -3.07
N ILE A 105 15.61 10.12 -2.55
CA ILE A 105 14.57 10.07 -1.51
C ILE A 105 15.03 9.37 -0.23
N ALA A 106 16.30 8.92 -0.18
CA ALA A 106 16.86 8.18 0.96
C ALA A 106 16.86 8.96 2.27
N GLU A 107 16.79 10.30 2.21
CA GLU A 107 16.68 11.17 3.39
C GLU A 107 15.22 11.35 3.87
N LEU A 108 14.25 10.89 3.07
CA LEU A 108 12.82 10.92 3.43
C LEU A 108 12.44 9.58 4.06
N GLU A 109 12.04 9.63 5.31
CA GLU A 109 11.54 8.46 6.03
C GLU A 109 10.04 8.30 5.75
N PHE A 110 9.71 7.49 4.73
CA PHE A 110 8.32 7.19 4.41
C PHE A 110 7.74 6.18 5.40
N ALA A 111 6.53 6.46 5.89
CA ALA A 111 5.71 5.54 6.66
C ALA A 111 4.42 5.24 5.91
N GLN A 112 3.93 4.01 6.02
CA GLN A 112 2.64 3.63 5.43
C GLN A 112 1.50 4.14 6.31
N ASP A 113 0.46 4.69 5.68
CA ASP A 113 -0.74 5.12 6.38
C ASP A 113 -1.52 3.92 6.95
N GLU A 114 -2.00 4.04 8.19
CA GLU A 114 -2.67 2.93 8.89
C GLU A 114 -4.02 2.53 8.29
N LEU A 115 -4.70 3.47 7.65
CA LEU A 115 -6.04 3.27 7.10
C LEU A 115 -6.00 2.96 5.60
N ASN A 116 -4.95 3.42 4.89
CA ASN A 116 -4.80 3.22 3.46
C ASN A 116 -3.42 2.65 3.11
N PRO A 117 -3.30 1.33 2.88
CA PRO A 117 -2.03 0.69 2.57
C PRO A 117 -1.38 1.15 1.25
N HIS A 118 -2.11 1.88 0.40
CA HIS A 118 -1.60 2.46 -0.83
C HIS A 118 -1.04 3.88 -0.67
N LEU A 119 -1.20 4.46 0.52
CA LEU A 119 -0.72 5.78 0.87
C LEU A 119 0.54 5.68 1.72
N VAL A 120 1.58 6.38 1.32
CA VAL A 120 2.78 6.58 2.13
C VAL A 120 3.01 8.07 2.38
N VAL A 121 3.50 8.39 3.55
CA VAL A 121 3.67 9.75 4.04
C VAL A 121 5.10 9.92 4.55
N ALA A 122 5.74 11.02 4.19
CA ALA A 122 7.03 11.42 4.75
C ALA A 122 6.98 12.87 5.23
N GLU A 123 7.52 13.12 6.40
CA GLU A 123 7.75 14.47 6.89
C GLU A 123 8.91 15.10 6.13
N VAL A 124 8.69 16.27 5.53
CA VAL A 124 9.70 16.99 4.74
C VAL A 124 10.35 18.09 5.57
N ALA A 125 9.56 18.74 6.42
CA ALA A 125 9.98 19.74 7.38
C ALA A 125 8.96 19.75 8.53
N ASN A 126 9.25 20.48 9.61
CA ASN A 126 8.45 20.47 10.84
C ASN A 126 6.94 20.65 10.63
N ASP A 127 6.54 21.37 9.58
CA ASP A 127 5.13 21.69 9.32
C ASP A 127 4.74 21.32 7.89
N SER A 128 5.38 20.30 7.30
CA SER A 128 5.07 19.89 5.94
C SER A 128 5.28 18.42 5.68
N GLU A 129 4.35 17.85 4.90
CA GLU A 129 4.33 16.45 4.54
C GLU A 129 4.33 16.25 3.03
N LEU A 130 4.95 15.16 2.62
CA LEU A 130 4.85 14.59 1.29
C LEU A 130 3.99 13.33 1.39
N ARG A 131 2.84 13.33 0.70
CA ARG A 131 1.95 12.18 0.59
C ARG A 131 2.02 11.59 -0.79
N VAL A 132 2.21 10.29 -0.88
CA VAL A 132 2.26 9.55 -2.15
C VAL A 132 1.22 8.43 -2.12
N LEU A 133 0.16 8.60 -2.90
CA LEU A 133 -0.86 7.57 -3.12
C LEU A 133 -0.49 6.81 -4.40
N VAL A 134 -0.25 5.50 -4.28
CA VAL A 134 0.08 4.63 -5.42
C VAL A 134 -1.12 3.72 -5.70
N GLU A 135 -1.69 3.85 -6.88
CA GLU A 135 -2.88 3.09 -7.27
C GLU A 135 -2.91 2.82 -8.79
N THR A 136 -3.83 1.96 -9.20
CA THR A 136 -4.07 1.71 -10.62
C THR A 136 -5.22 2.58 -11.10
N ILE A 137 -4.95 3.51 -12.02
CA ILE A 137 -5.95 4.39 -12.64
C ILE A 137 -6.17 3.94 -14.08
N ASP A 138 -7.39 3.55 -14.42
CA ASP A 138 -7.74 3.04 -15.75
C ASP A 138 -6.86 1.86 -16.24
N GLY A 139 -6.45 0.99 -15.30
CA GLY A 139 -5.57 -0.14 -15.61
C GLY A 139 -4.08 0.21 -15.65
N VAL A 140 -3.72 1.46 -15.42
CA VAL A 140 -2.33 1.93 -15.46
C VAL A 140 -1.85 2.27 -14.05
N PRO A 141 -0.75 1.65 -13.57
CA PRO A 141 -0.14 2.02 -12.30
C PRO A 141 0.28 3.48 -12.28
N SER A 142 -0.14 4.20 -11.26
CA SER A 142 0.02 5.65 -11.17
C SER A 142 0.34 6.06 -9.74
N ALA A 143 1.08 7.14 -9.57
CA ALA A 143 1.30 7.76 -8.28
C ALA A 143 0.76 9.19 -8.26
N ILE A 144 -0.01 9.51 -7.22
CA ILE A 144 -0.48 10.87 -6.93
C ILE A 144 0.34 11.41 -5.78
N VAL A 145 1.13 12.41 -6.06
CA VAL A 145 2.04 13.04 -5.10
C VAL A 145 1.46 14.37 -4.65
N ARG A 146 1.29 14.56 -3.35
CA ARG A 146 0.77 15.81 -2.74
C ARG A 146 1.79 16.35 -1.75
N PHE A 147 2.02 17.65 -1.84
CA PHE A 147 2.79 18.41 -0.87
C PHE A 147 1.82 19.21 -0.02
N LEU A 148 1.84 18.98 1.28
CA LEU A 148 1.01 19.66 2.26
C LEU A 148 1.89 20.47 3.19
N ALA A 149 1.48 21.70 3.49
CA ALA A 149 2.01 22.48 4.60
C ALA A 149 0.88 22.66 5.61
N PHE A 150 1.21 22.56 6.88
CA PHE A 150 0.28 22.77 7.98
C PHE A 150 0.56 24.14 8.57
N ASP A 151 -0.45 24.99 8.61
CA ASP A 151 -0.39 26.27 9.29
C ASP A 151 -1.06 26.08 10.67
N PHE A 152 -0.25 26.13 11.71
CA PHE A 152 -0.74 26.07 13.08
C PHE A 152 -0.89 27.52 13.54
N ASP A 153 -2.12 27.97 13.74
CA ASP A 153 -2.37 29.27 14.36
C ASP A 153 -1.93 29.19 15.83
N GLU A 154 -1.05 30.10 16.27
CA GLU A 154 -0.59 30.11 17.68
C GLU A 154 -1.77 30.27 18.65
N ASP A 155 -2.85 30.93 18.21
CA ASP A 155 -4.08 31.13 19.01
C ASP A 155 -4.85 29.77 19.19
N ASP A 156 -4.79 28.83 18.22
CA ASP A 156 -5.42 27.51 18.32
C ASP A 156 -4.65 26.58 19.27
N LEU A 157 -3.32 26.75 19.39
CA LEU A 157 -2.49 25.97 20.32
C LEU A 157 -2.79 26.36 21.79
N ASP A 158 -2.97 27.64 22.07
CA ASP A 158 -3.33 28.13 23.42
C ASP A 158 -4.70 27.58 23.86
N ASP A 159 -5.69 27.52 22.96
CA ASP A 159 -7.03 26.98 23.26
C ASP A 159 -6.96 25.45 23.52
N ILE A 160 -6.08 24.72 22.84
CA ILE A 160 -5.93 23.27 23.01
C ILE A 160 -5.19 22.94 24.31
N GLU A 161 -4.15 23.70 24.66
CA GLU A 161 -3.46 23.53 25.95
C GLU A 161 -4.46 23.79 27.11
N ASP A 162 -5.32 24.80 26.99
CA ASP A 162 -6.34 25.10 28.01
C ASP A 162 -7.41 23.98 28.08
N GLU A 163 -7.84 23.39 26.95
CA GLU A 163 -8.85 22.32 26.93
C GLU A 163 -8.24 20.99 27.41
N ALA A 164 -7.01 20.65 27.04
CA ALA A 164 -6.31 19.47 27.53
C ALA A 164 -6.02 19.56 29.03
N VAL A 165 -5.63 20.73 29.52
CA VAL A 165 -5.46 21.00 30.95
C VAL A 165 -6.82 20.91 31.67
N ALA A 166 -7.92 21.46 31.11
CA ALA A 166 -9.24 21.36 31.70
C ALA A 166 -9.74 19.91 31.79
N GLN A 167 -9.53 19.09 30.75
CA GLN A 167 -9.86 17.64 30.77
C GLN A 167 -9.02 16.84 31.75
N ALA A 168 -7.74 17.16 31.89
CA ALA A 168 -6.86 16.55 32.90
C ALA A 168 -7.24 16.93 34.33
N TRP A 169 -7.97 18.07 34.53
CA TRP A 169 -8.42 18.55 35.81
C TRP A 169 -9.89 18.21 36.12
N GLU A 170 -10.65 17.60 35.20
CA GLU A 170 -11.95 16.97 35.53
C GLU A 170 -11.70 15.67 36.32
N VAL A 171 -11.03 15.79 37.46
CA VAL A 171 -11.04 14.80 38.53
C VAL A 171 -12.46 14.82 39.10
N ASP A 172 -13.09 13.62 39.11
CA ASP A 172 -14.45 13.41 39.62
C ASP A 172 -14.74 14.24 40.87
N GLU A 173 -15.92 14.87 40.91
CA GLU A 173 -16.41 15.67 42.05
C GLU A 173 -16.50 14.87 43.37
N GLU A 174 -16.10 13.58 43.36
CA GLU A 174 -16.03 12.72 44.56
C GLU A 174 -14.73 12.86 45.37
N ASP A 175 -13.72 13.60 44.86
CA ASP A 175 -12.41 13.78 45.52
C ASP A 175 -12.18 15.14 46.15
N GLU A 176 -13.25 15.83 46.60
CA GLU A 176 -13.17 17.14 47.28
C GLU A 176 -12.38 17.13 48.60
N ASP A 177 -12.00 15.95 49.13
CA ASP A 177 -11.32 15.78 50.41
C ASP A 177 -9.80 15.52 50.30
N LEU A 178 -9.20 15.58 49.12
CA LEU A 178 -7.75 15.37 48.94
C LEU A 178 -6.94 16.62 49.33
N ASP A 179 -5.95 16.44 50.22
CA ASP A 179 -5.06 17.54 50.58
C ASP A 179 -4.01 17.81 49.46
N GLU A 180 -3.31 18.94 49.56
CA GLU A 180 -2.38 19.41 48.54
C GLU A 180 -1.21 18.44 48.34
N ALA A 181 -0.86 17.60 49.31
CA ALA A 181 0.18 16.60 49.24
C ALA A 181 -0.27 15.33 48.47
N ASP A 182 -1.55 14.95 48.66
CA ASP A 182 -2.17 13.83 47.95
C ASP A 182 -2.38 14.18 46.46
N ARG A 183 -2.70 15.46 46.12
CA ARG A 183 -2.75 15.95 44.74
C ARG A 183 -1.41 15.88 44.04
N ILE A 184 -0.33 16.28 44.71
CA ILE A 184 1.04 16.17 44.13
C ILE A 184 1.46 14.71 43.94
N ALA A 185 1.08 13.80 44.83
CA ALA A 185 1.37 12.37 44.70
C ALA A 185 0.58 11.72 43.55
N LEU A 186 -0.62 12.18 43.25
CA LEU A 186 -1.39 11.78 42.07
C LEU A 186 -0.70 12.20 40.77
N PHE A 187 -0.14 13.40 40.72
CA PHE A 187 0.64 13.91 39.59
C PHE A 187 1.93 13.11 39.35
N ASP A 188 2.62 12.69 40.39
CA ASP A 188 3.86 11.91 40.31
C ASP A 188 3.62 10.45 39.87
N ASN A 189 2.38 9.95 40.02
CA ASN A 189 1.97 8.58 39.64
C ASN A 189 1.06 8.53 38.41
N ALA A 190 0.73 9.67 37.78
CA ALA A 190 0.03 9.68 36.51
C ALA A 190 0.95 9.11 35.42
N ASP A 191 0.57 7.95 34.89
CA ASP A 191 1.19 7.36 33.71
C ASP A 191 0.87 8.30 32.52
N PHE A 192 1.82 9.15 32.16
CA PHE A 192 1.72 10.06 31.01
C PHE A 192 1.75 9.33 29.65
N ASP A 193 1.78 8.00 29.65
CA ASP A 193 1.71 7.19 28.42
C ASP A 193 0.28 7.13 27.80
N GLU A 194 -0.73 7.66 28.49
CA GLU A 194 -2.11 7.76 27.98
C GLU A 194 -2.60 9.23 27.85
N VAL A 195 -1.73 10.13 27.48
CA VAL A 195 -2.22 11.46 27.06
C VAL A 195 -3.01 11.27 25.78
N PRO A 196 -4.32 11.56 25.73
CA PRO A 196 -5.05 11.47 24.47
C PRO A 196 -4.37 12.40 23.46
N ILE A 197 -3.95 11.81 22.33
CA ILE A 197 -3.42 12.58 21.21
C ILE A 197 -4.59 13.45 20.72
N VAL A 198 -4.61 14.71 21.14
CA VAL A 198 -5.56 15.70 20.63
C VAL A 198 -5.14 15.97 19.20
N GLU A 199 -5.90 15.44 18.23
CA GLU A 199 -5.73 15.81 16.84
C GLU A 199 -6.03 17.30 16.68
N VAL A 200 -4.98 18.10 16.61
CA VAL A 200 -5.11 19.54 16.29
C VAL A 200 -5.68 19.63 14.88
N PRO A 201 -6.82 20.26 14.65
CA PRO A 201 -7.32 20.51 13.32
C PRO A 201 -6.44 21.57 12.65
N ALA A 202 -5.31 21.14 12.08
CA ALA A 202 -4.47 22.01 11.27
C ALA A 202 -5.12 22.22 9.90
N GLU A 203 -5.24 23.46 9.46
CA GLU A 203 -5.61 23.74 8.09
C GLU A 203 -4.45 23.32 7.17
N ALA A 204 -4.61 22.21 6.45
CA ALA A 204 -3.63 21.72 5.50
C ALA A 204 -3.72 22.56 4.21
N LEU A 205 -2.69 23.32 3.91
CA LEU A 205 -2.55 24.01 2.63
C LEU A 205 -1.90 23.07 1.61
N GLU A 206 -2.62 22.69 0.57
CA GLU A 206 -2.06 21.92 -0.54
C GLU A 206 -1.16 22.82 -1.40
N LEU A 207 0.16 22.59 -1.34
CA LEU A 207 1.15 23.35 -2.10
C LEU A 207 1.25 22.87 -3.55
N GLY A 208 0.85 21.64 -3.84
CA GLY A 208 0.82 21.10 -5.18
C GLY A 208 0.44 19.62 -5.22
N THR A 209 -0.23 19.24 -6.31
CA THR A 209 -0.54 17.84 -6.63
C THR A 209 0.03 17.48 -7.98
N TYR A 210 0.73 16.37 -8.06
CA TYR A 210 1.32 15.83 -9.28
C TYR A 210 0.86 14.39 -9.47
N THR A 211 0.43 14.06 -10.69
CA THR A 211 0.14 12.66 -11.07
C THR A 211 1.21 12.20 -12.05
N CYS A 212 1.85 11.09 -11.76
CA CYS A 212 2.80 10.45 -12.66
C CYS A 212 2.39 9.02 -12.96
N LEU A 213 2.61 8.62 -14.20
CA LEU A 213 2.46 7.22 -14.61
C LEU A 213 3.72 6.46 -14.19
N LEU A 214 3.53 5.29 -13.61
CA LEU A 214 4.64 4.41 -13.25
C LEU A 214 4.96 3.53 -14.45
N TYR A 215 5.96 3.92 -15.22
CA TYR A 215 6.52 3.06 -16.25
C TYR A 215 7.69 2.29 -15.65
N THR A 216 7.59 0.99 -15.61
CA THR A 216 8.76 0.14 -15.48
C THR A 216 9.46 0.17 -16.84
N SER A 217 10.55 0.92 -16.91
CA SER A 217 11.43 0.87 -18.08
C SER A 217 12.21 -0.44 -17.99
N ASP A 218 11.71 -1.46 -18.65
CA ASP A 218 12.55 -2.60 -19.02
C ASP A 218 13.62 -2.10 -19.97
N ALA A 219 14.86 -2.08 -19.49
CA ALA A 219 16.06 -1.86 -20.28
C ALA A 219 16.88 -3.13 -20.35
#